data_a45bbef7cc87e67e8bc4868cb79cffb2
#
_entry.id   a45bbef7cc87e67e8bc4868cb79cffb2
#
_cell.length_a   1.000
_cell.length_b   1.000
_cell.length_c   1.000
_cell.angle_alpha   90.00
_cell.angle_beta   90.00
_cell.angle_gamma   90.00
#
_symmetry.space_group_name_H-M   'P 1'
#
loop_
_entity.id
_entity.type
_entity.pdbx_description
1 polymer ?
#
loop_
_entity_poly.entity_id
_entity_poly.type
_entity_poly.pdbx_seq_one_letter_code
_entity_poly.pdbx_strand_id
1 'polypeptide(L)'
;MKRTEFRFFDRLRVRWAEIDAQKIVFNAHYLMYFDTAVAGYWRALALPYAQTMESLGGDLYVRKATVEYHGSARYDDQLEIGMRCGRIGNSSLLFEGAVWRGDELLINGELVYVFADPHTQTSRPVPQSLRDVLQSFEAGQGMVDVRVGGWDDLGREASAIRTEVFVEEQRIPAEMEWDVADGSCV
;
A
#
# COMPACT_ATOMS: atom_id res chain seq x y z
N MET A 1 12.89 -10.30 -13.47
CA MET A 1 11.55 -9.71 -13.31
C MET A 1 11.28 -8.71 -14.43
N LYS A 2 10.08 -8.75 -15.02
CA LYS A 2 9.68 -7.79 -16.06
C LYS A 2 8.77 -6.75 -15.42
N ARG A 3 8.86 -5.50 -15.89
CA ARG A 3 8.02 -4.40 -15.39
C ARG A 3 6.51 -4.69 -15.52
N THR A 4 6.11 -5.38 -16.58
CA THR A 4 4.72 -5.78 -16.85
C THR A 4 4.13 -6.81 -15.90
N GLU A 5 4.95 -7.42 -15.03
CA GLU A 5 4.52 -8.36 -14.01
C GLU A 5 4.01 -7.66 -12.75
N PHE A 6 4.19 -6.34 -12.65
CA PHE A 6 3.79 -5.53 -11.50
C PHE A 6 2.62 -4.64 -11.86
N ARG A 7 1.63 -4.63 -11.00
CA ARG A 7 0.48 -3.74 -11.11
C ARG A 7 0.66 -2.47 -10.29
N PHE A 8 1.34 -2.57 -9.16
CA PHE A 8 1.59 -1.46 -8.25
C PHE A 8 3.03 -0.97 -8.38
N PHE A 9 3.17 0.36 -8.41
CA PHE A 9 4.46 1.06 -8.37
C PHE A 9 4.39 2.22 -7.39
N ASP A 10 5.35 2.26 -6.47
CA ASP A 10 5.65 3.45 -5.69
C ASP A 10 6.73 4.27 -6.42
N ARG A 11 6.77 5.59 -6.20
CA ARG A 11 7.73 6.49 -6.83
C ARG A 11 8.45 7.29 -5.78
N LEU A 12 9.76 7.34 -5.90
CA LEU A 12 10.59 8.17 -5.04
C LEU A 12 11.72 8.83 -5.81
N ARG A 13 12.23 9.91 -5.23
CA ARG A 13 13.48 10.56 -5.66
C ARG A 13 14.55 10.24 -4.61
N VAL A 14 15.73 9.79 -5.07
CA VAL A 14 16.85 9.47 -4.19
C VAL A 14 17.32 10.73 -3.46
N ARG A 15 17.35 10.68 -2.15
CA ARG A 15 17.74 11.80 -1.28
C ARG A 15 19.24 11.83 -1.02
N TRP A 16 19.77 13.01 -0.75
CA TRP A 16 21.18 13.17 -0.41
C TRP A 16 21.64 12.30 0.76
N ALA A 17 20.79 12.15 1.78
CA ALA A 17 21.08 11.32 2.97
C ALA A 17 21.18 9.81 2.70
N GLU A 18 20.80 9.36 1.51
CA GLU A 18 20.80 7.94 1.15
C GLU A 18 22.07 7.50 0.41
N ILE A 19 22.98 8.44 0.12
CA ILE A 19 24.19 8.21 -0.66
C ILE A 19 25.37 7.87 0.25
N ASP A 20 26.10 6.83 -0.10
CA ASP A 20 27.33 6.42 0.58
C ASP A 20 28.59 7.12 0.02
N ALA A 21 29.76 6.74 0.54
CA ALA A 21 31.04 7.27 0.09
C ALA A 21 31.38 6.96 -1.39
N GLN A 22 30.71 5.97 -1.98
CA GLN A 22 30.82 5.62 -3.41
C GLN A 22 29.91 6.50 -4.29
N LYS A 23 29.14 7.42 -3.70
CA LYS A 23 28.17 8.31 -4.37
C LYS A 23 27.03 7.55 -5.05
N ILE A 24 26.68 6.40 -4.51
CA ILE A 24 25.53 5.58 -4.89
C ILE A 24 24.65 5.35 -3.67
N VAL A 25 23.42 4.93 -3.88
CA VAL A 25 22.51 4.56 -2.79
C VAL A 25 23.12 3.44 -1.95
N PHE A 26 23.27 3.68 -0.64
CA PHE A 26 23.75 2.68 0.29
C PHE A 26 22.83 1.44 0.26
N ASN A 27 23.44 0.28 0.17
CA ASN A 27 22.74 -0.98 -0.13
C ASN A 27 21.53 -1.28 0.78
N ALA A 28 21.60 -0.93 2.07
CA ALA A 28 20.51 -1.16 3.02
C ALA A 28 19.26 -0.29 2.74
N HIS A 29 19.39 0.84 2.06
CA HIS A 29 18.25 1.69 1.72
C HIS A 29 17.27 1.03 0.75
N TYR A 30 17.70 0.07 -0.05
CA TYR A 30 16.79 -0.64 -0.93
C TYR A 30 15.77 -1.49 -0.17
N LEU A 31 16.13 -2.05 1.00
CA LEU A 31 15.15 -2.69 1.89
C LEU A 31 14.14 -1.67 2.44
N MET A 32 14.60 -0.48 2.80
CA MET A 32 13.70 0.61 3.22
C MET A 32 12.78 1.05 2.08
N TYR A 33 13.26 1.09 0.84
CA TYR A 33 12.43 1.40 -0.32
C TYR A 33 11.35 0.34 -0.53
N PHE A 34 11.68 -0.95 -0.39
CA PHE A 34 10.70 -2.03 -0.45
C PHE A 34 9.67 -1.94 0.67
N ASP A 35 10.09 -1.66 1.91
CA ASP A 35 9.18 -1.52 3.05
C ASP A 35 8.21 -0.35 2.85
N THR A 36 8.72 0.78 2.35
CA THR A 36 7.88 1.94 1.98
C THR A 36 6.90 1.59 0.86
N ALA A 37 7.35 0.84 -0.16
CA ALA A 37 6.49 0.40 -1.26
C ALA A 37 5.43 -0.60 -0.78
N VAL A 38 5.72 -1.47 0.19
CA VAL A 38 4.72 -2.32 0.84
C VAL A 38 3.64 -1.48 1.50
N ALA A 39 4.00 -0.41 2.21
CA ALA A 39 3.01 0.51 2.78
C ALA A 39 2.15 1.19 1.69
N GLY A 40 2.76 1.55 0.54
CA GLY A 40 2.05 2.03 -0.64
C GLY A 40 1.10 1.00 -1.24
N TYR A 41 1.54 -0.25 -1.30
CA TYR A 41 0.73 -1.37 -1.78
C TYR A 41 -0.55 -1.56 -0.94
N TRP A 42 -0.45 -1.48 0.41
CA TRP A 42 -1.63 -1.53 1.29
C TRP A 42 -2.61 -0.38 1.02
N ARG A 43 -2.13 0.82 0.75
CA ARG A 43 -2.99 1.94 0.33
C ARG A 43 -3.68 1.67 -1.01
N ALA A 44 -2.99 1.02 -1.96
CA ALA A 44 -3.57 0.64 -3.24
C ALA A 44 -4.64 -0.45 -3.12
N LEU A 45 -4.60 -1.27 -2.07
CA LEU A 45 -5.67 -2.20 -1.71
C LEU A 45 -6.89 -1.51 -1.07
N ALA A 46 -6.83 -0.21 -0.82
CA ALA A 46 -7.82 0.56 -0.02
C ALA A 46 -8.00 -0.03 1.40
N LEU A 47 -6.94 -0.61 1.96
CA LEU A 47 -6.93 -1.19 3.31
C LEU A 47 -6.04 -0.35 4.24
N PRO A 48 -6.60 0.35 5.23
CA PRO A 48 -5.84 0.98 6.29
C PRO A 48 -5.11 -0.10 7.11
N TYR A 49 -3.79 -0.17 7.02
CA TYR A 49 -3.00 -1.30 7.53
C TYR A 49 -3.29 -1.63 9.00
N ALA A 50 -3.17 -0.63 9.88
CA ALA A 50 -3.32 -0.85 11.32
C ALA A 50 -4.72 -1.39 11.70
N GLN A 51 -5.78 -0.72 11.21
CA GLN A 51 -7.16 -1.15 11.47
C GLN A 51 -7.47 -2.52 10.86
N THR A 52 -6.92 -2.79 9.67
CA THR A 52 -7.07 -4.09 9.00
C THR A 52 -6.42 -5.20 9.82
N MET A 53 -5.17 -5.02 10.26
CA MET A 53 -4.47 -6.03 11.06
C MET A 53 -5.14 -6.26 12.41
N GLU A 54 -5.61 -5.20 13.07
CA GLU A 54 -6.39 -5.28 14.30
C GLU A 54 -7.68 -6.10 14.10
N SER A 55 -8.45 -5.79 13.05
CA SER A 55 -9.70 -6.51 12.73
C SER A 55 -9.48 -7.98 12.39
N LEU A 56 -8.33 -8.32 11.82
CA LEU A 56 -7.94 -9.69 11.50
C LEU A 56 -7.34 -10.44 12.71
N GLY A 57 -7.10 -9.74 13.81
CA GLY A 57 -6.52 -10.29 15.05
C GLY A 57 -5.10 -10.82 14.86
N GLY A 58 -4.30 -10.18 14.01
CA GLY A 58 -2.92 -10.58 13.73
C GLY A 58 -2.14 -9.47 13.06
N ASP A 59 -0.85 -9.69 12.82
CA ASP A 59 0.01 -8.74 12.14
C ASP A 59 1.04 -9.46 11.25
N LEU A 60 1.71 -8.71 10.38
CA LEU A 60 2.68 -9.22 9.43
C LEU A 60 4.11 -8.90 9.88
N TYR A 61 4.89 -9.93 10.08
CA TYR A 61 6.29 -9.82 10.51
C TYR A 61 7.23 -10.31 9.41
N VAL A 62 8.23 -9.51 9.08
CA VAL A 62 9.27 -9.93 8.12
C VAL A 62 10.04 -11.11 8.70
N ARG A 63 10.04 -12.23 8.00
CA ARG A 63 10.80 -13.43 8.36
C ARG A 63 12.08 -13.59 7.55
N LYS A 64 12.06 -13.12 6.29
CA LYS A 64 13.20 -13.19 5.38
C LYS A 64 13.12 -12.03 4.40
N ALA A 65 14.26 -11.43 4.10
CA ALA A 65 14.43 -10.49 3.02
C ALA A 65 15.65 -10.90 2.17
N THR A 66 15.52 -10.85 0.86
CA THR A 66 16.62 -11.04 -0.09
C THR A 66 16.64 -9.87 -1.05
N VAL A 67 17.82 -9.43 -1.43
CA VAL A 67 18.02 -8.35 -2.40
C VAL A 67 19.15 -8.75 -3.35
N GLU A 68 18.90 -8.59 -4.64
CA GLU A 68 19.87 -8.78 -5.70
C GLU A 68 20.15 -7.45 -6.38
N TYR A 69 21.43 -7.14 -6.57
CA TYR A 69 21.89 -5.85 -7.06
C TYR A 69 22.42 -6.02 -8.48
N HIS A 70 21.75 -5.39 -9.46
CA HIS A 70 22.11 -5.40 -10.88
C HIS A 70 22.72 -4.06 -11.31
N GLY A 71 22.32 -2.98 -10.64
CA GLY A 71 22.79 -1.63 -10.85
C GLY A 71 22.68 -0.78 -9.60
N SER A 72 23.16 0.46 -9.67
CA SER A 72 23.14 1.39 -8.54
C SER A 72 22.38 2.66 -8.90
N ALA A 73 21.49 3.08 -8.02
CA ALA A 73 20.89 4.39 -8.07
C ALA A 73 21.85 5.45 -7.49
N ARG A 74 21.68 6.69 -7.92
CA ARG A 74 22.48 7.85 -7.51
C ARG A 74 21.60 8.95 -6.96
N TYR A 75 22.22 9.94 -6.35
CA TYR A 75 21.54 11.14 -5.89
C TYR A 75 20.68 11.75 -7.01
N ASP A 76 19.47 12.13 -6.64
CA ASP A 76 18.46 12.75 -7.50
C ASP A 76 17.84 11.85 -8.57
N ASP A 77 18.23 10.58 -8.66
CA ASP A 77 17.53 9.61 -9.52
C ASP A 77 16.06 9.51 -9.13
N GLN A 78 15.18 9.47 -10.13
CA GLN A 78 13.78 9.11 -9.97
C GLN A 78 13.64 7.60 -10.14
N LEU A 79 13.14 6.94 -9.10
CA LEU A 79 12.99 5.50 -9.07
C LEU A 79 11.52 5.11 -9.02
N GLU A 80 11.20 3.99 -9.63
CA GLU A 80 9.93 3.32 -9.49
C GLU A 80 10.14 1.95 -8.86
N ILE A 81 9.43 1.71 -7.76
CA ILE A 81 9.50 0.48 -6.98
C ILE A 81 8.22 -0.31 -7.24
N GLY A 82 8.32 -1.35 -8.07
CA GLY A 82 7.22 -2.30 -8.24
C GLY A 82 7.15 -3.24 -7.05
N MET A 83 5.93 -3.50 -6.59
CA MET A 83 5.67 -4.46 -5.51
C MET A 83 4.47 -5.32 -5.89
N ARG A 84 4.57 -6.64 -5.68
CA ARG A 84 3.46 -7.57 -5.86
C ARG A 84 3.46 -8.68 -4.82
N CYS A 85 2.29 -9.20 -4.52
CA CYS A 85 2.14 -10.42 -3.72
C CYS A 85 2.26 -11.63 -4.63
N GLY A 86 3.46 -12.19 -4.76
CA GLY A 86 3.75 -13.31 -5.67
C GLY A 86 3.21 -14.65 -5.18
N ARG A 87 3.09 -14.86 -3.85
CA ARG A 87 2.57 -16.12 -3.29
C ARG A 87 1.99 -15.93 -1.90
N ILE A 88 0.87 -16.60 -1.66
CA ILE A 88 0.22 -16.69 -0.34
C ILE A 88 0.33 -18.14 0.14
N GLY A 89 1.15 -18.36 1.19
CA GLY A 89 1.27 -19.65 1.88
C GLY A 89 0.20 -19.83 2.96
N ASN A 90 0.31 -20.85 3.80
CA ASN A 90 -0.63 -21.03 4.91
C ASN A 90 -0.62 -19.84 5.88
N SER A 91 0.54 -19.50 6.40
CA SER A 91 0.76 -18.39 7.35
C SER A 91 1.73 -17.33 6.82
N SER A 92 2.07 -17.34 5.53
CA SER A 92 3.09 -16.45 4.96
C SER A 92 2.63 -15.80 3.66
N LEU A 93 3.13 -14.59 3.43
CA LEU A 93 3.02 -13.85 2.19
C LEU A 93 4.42 -13.66 1.61
N LEU A 94 4.61 -13.96 0.34
CA LEU A 94 5.81 -13.59 -0.40
C LEU A 94 5.51 -12.34 -1.23
N PHE A 95 6.15 -11.24 -0.89
CA PHE A 95 6.19 -10.06 -1.73
C PHE A 95 7.46 -10.07 -2.58
N GLU A 96 7.29 -9.81 -3.85
CA GLU A 96 8.38 -9.61 -4.80
C GLU A 96 8.46 -8.12 -5.10
N GLY A 97 9.67 -7.58 -4.99
CA GLY A 97 9.95 -6.17 -5.23
C GLY A 97 10.99 -5.98 -6.33
N ALA A 98 10.89 -4.90 -7.06
CA ALA A 98 11.93 -4.52 -8.02
C ALA A 98 12.01 -2.99 -8.15
N VAL A 99 13.22 -2.48 -8.32
CA VAL A 99 13.50 -1.05 -8.45
C VAL A 99 14.01 -0.75 -9.85
N TRP A 100 13.36 0.18 -10.51
CA TRP A 100 13.74 0.65 -11.85
C TRP A 100 14.12 2.13 -11.85
N ARG A 101 15.07 2.46 -12.74
CA ARG A 101 15.35 3.81 -13.19
C ARG A 101 14.99 3.89 -14.68
N GLY A 102 13.82 4.46 -14.98
CA GLY A 102 13.23 4.33 -16.32
C GLY A 102 12.99 2.85 -16.66
N ASP A 103 13.61 2.37 -17.73
CA ASP A 103 13.50 0.96 -18.16
C ASP A 103 14.60 0.04 -17.60
N GLU A 104 15.58 0.61 -16.90
CA GLU A 104 16.70 -0.14 -16.32
C GLU A 104 16.32 -0.77 -14.97
N LEU A 105 16.36 -2.10 -14.88
CA LEU A 105 16.22 -2.82 -13.62
C LEU A 105 17.51 -2.68 -12.81
N LEU A 106 17.42 -2.03 -11.65
CA LEU A 106 18.59 -1.85 -10.76
C LEU A 106 18.64 -2.94 -9.68
N ILE A 107 17.50 -3.26 -9.10
CA ILE A 107 17.39 -4.13 -7.93
C ILE A 107 16.15 -5.02 -8.10
N ASN A 108 16.26 -6.27 -7.66
CA ASN A 108 15.08 -7.08 -7.34
C ASN A 108 15.25 -7.73 -5.96
N GLY A 109 14.15 -8.15 -5.37
CA GLY A 109 14.19 -8.77 -4.05
C GLY A 109 12.89 -9.46 -3.67
N GLU A 110 12.96 -10.18 -2.58
CA GLU A 110 11.84 -10.91 -2.00
C GLU A 110 11.73 -10.58 -0.51
N LEU A 111 10.53 -10.34 -0.05
CA LEU A 111 10.18 -10.17 1.35
C LEU A 111 9.18 -11.25 1.74
N VAL A 112 9.55 -12.12 2.65
CA VAL A 112 8.65 -13.10 3.23
C VAL A 112 8.11 -12.57 4.55
N TYR A 113 6.81 -12.33 4.59
CA TYR A 113 6.09 -11.98 5.82
C TYR A 113 5.40 -13.21 6.38
N VAL A 114 5.31 -13.27 7.71
CA VAL A 114 4.51 -14.27 8.43
C VAL A 114 3.40 -13.54 9.16
N PHE A 115 2.16 -13.99 8.95
CA PHE A 115 1.01 -13.54 9.72
C PHE A 115 1.04 -14.24 11.07
N ALA A 116 1.04 -13.46 12.14
CA ALA A 116 1.20 -13.96 13.50
C ALA A 116 0.36 -13.17 14.50
N ASP A 117 0.09 -13.80 15.64
CA ASP A 117 -0.50 -13.15 16.79
C ASP A 117 0.53 -12.16 17.40
N PRO A 118 0.18 -10.86 17.57
CA PRO A 118 1.12 -9.86 18.06
C PRO A 118 1.55 -10.06 19.53
N HIS A 119 0.73 -10.74 20.33
CA HIS A 119 1.01 -10.97 21.76
C HIS A 119 1.87 -12.20 22.00
N THR A 120 1.55 -13.30 21.30
CA THR A 120 2.27 -14.58 21.49
C THR A 120 3.38 -14.78 20.46
N GLN A 121 3.39 -13.99 19.40
CA GLN A 121 4.27 -14.11 18.22
C GLN A 121 4.23 -15.51 17.57
N THR A 122 3.13 -16.22 17.74
CA THR A 122 2.90 -17.50 17.09
C THR A 122 2.24 -17.30 15.74
N SER A 123 2.74 -18.02 14.72
CA SER A 123 2.17 -17.93 13.37
C SER A 123 0.72 -18.40 13.33
N ARG A 124 -0.10 -17.71 12.55
CA ARG A 124 -1.52 -18.00 12.31
C ARG A 124 -1.77 -18.13 10.80
N PRO A 125 -2.77 -18.92 10.39
CA PRO A 125 -3.16 -18.92 9.00
C PRO A 125 -3.55 -17.51 8.51
N VAL A 126 -3.08 -17.13 7.33
CA VAL A 126 -3.52 -15.89 6.67
C VAL A 126 -5.04 -15.96 6.48
N PRO A 127 -5.83 -15.00 6.99
CA PRO A 127 -7.28 -15.01 6.87
C PRO A 127 -7.76 -15.07 5.42
N GLN A 128 -8.88 -15.75 5.19
CA GLN A 128 -9.41 -15.91 3.83
C GLN A 128 -9.77 -14.56 3.18
N SER A 129 -10.36 -13.65 3.94
CA SER A 129 -10.67 -12.29 3.46
C SER A 129 -9.44 -11.56 2.94
N LEU A 130 -8.31 -11.67 3.65
CA LEU A 130 -7.05 -11.06 3.19
C LEU A 130 -6.51 -11.75 1.93
N ARG A 131 -6.62 -13.09 1.85
CA ARG A 131 -6.23 -13.84 0.63
C ARG A 131 -7.03 -13.37 -0.59
N ASP A 132 -8.34 -13.24 -0.42
CA ASP A 132 -9.25 -12.88 -1.51
C ASP A 132 -8.93 -11.48 -2.03
N VAL A 133 -8.69 -10.51 -1.16
CA VAL A 133 -8.30 -9.14 -1.55
C VAL A 133 -6.98 -9.13 -2.30
N LEU A 134 -5.94 -9.78 -1.77
CA LEU A 134 -4.63 -9.85 -2.42
C LEU A 134 -4.71 -10.51 -3.80
N GLN A 135 -5.42 -11.65 -3.90
CA GLN A 135 -5.59 -12.35 -5.17
C GLN A 135 -6.40 -11.53 -6.19
N SER A 136 -7.47 -10.87 -5.74
CA SER A 136 -8.30 -10.00 -6.58
C SER A 136 -7.49 -8.82 -7.12
N PHE A 137 -6.69 -8.20 -6.27
CA PHE A 137 -5.80 -7.12 -6.68
C PHE A 137 -4.80 -7.59 -7.73
N GLU A 138 -4.07 -8.68 -7.47
CA GLU A 138 -3.07 -9.19 -8.42
C GLU A 138 -3.71 -9.69 -9.72
N ALA A 139 -4.96 -10.14 -9.68
CA ALA A 139 -5.74 -10.49 -10.87
C ALA A 139 -6.24 -9.28 -11.69
N GLY A 140 -5.99 -8.05 -11.24
CA GLY A 140 -6.36 -6.84 -11.97
C GLY A 140 -7.69 -6.21 -11.58
N GLN A 141 -8.37 -6.71 -10.54
CA GLN A 141 -9.64 -6.15 -10.09
C GLN A 141 -9.43 -4.78 -9.39
N GLY A 142 -10.38 -3.85 -9.59
CA GLY A 142 -10.41 -2.59 -8.86
C GLY A 142 -10.71 -2.83 -7.38
N MET A 143 -10.00 -2.11 -6.50
CA MET A 143 -10.22 -2.18 -5.05
C MET A 143 -11.17 -1.10 -4.55
N VAL A 144 -11.44 -0.11 -5.40
CA VAL A 144 -12.34 1.01 -5.11
C VAL A 144 -13.31 1.14 -6.29
N ASP A 145 -14.59 1.31 -5.98
CA ASP A 145 -15.61 1.69 -6.94
C ASP A 145 -15.89 3.20 -6.79
N VAL A 146 -15.69 3.95 -7.88
CA VAL A 146 -15.93 5.39 -7.89
C VAL A 146 -17.22 5.67 -8.66
N ARG A 147 -18.23 6.20 -7.96
CA ARG A 147 -19.48 6.67 -8.57
C ARG A 147 -19.48 8.19 -8.59
N VAL A 148 -19.84 8.74 -9.73
CA VAL A 148 -20.04 10.18 -9.91
C VAL A 148 -21.51 10.40 -10.24
N GLY A 149 -22.18 11.29 -9.51
CA GLY A 149 -23.60 11.59 -9.70
C GLY A 149 -23.99 12.85 -8.96
N GLY A 150 -25.19 13.36 -9.27
CA GLY A 150 -25.74 14.52 -8.59
C GLY A 150 -26.26 14.18 -7.18
N TRP A 151 -26.70 15.25 -6.48
CA TRP A 151 -27.23 15.12 -5.13
C TRP A 151 -28.46 14.19 -5.01
N ASP A 152 -29.31 14.17 -6.04
CA ASP A 152 -30.49 13.28 -6.07
C ASP A 152 -30.09 11.80 -6.04
N ASP A 153 -28.92 11.44 -6.60
CA ASP A 153 -28.44 10.07 -6.70
C ASP A 153 -27.60 9.66 -5.49
N LEU A 154 -26.71 10.54 -5.03
CA LEU A 154 -25.67 10.23 -4.03
C LEU A 154 -25.83 11.00 -2.71
N GLY A 155 -26.76 11.96 -2.64
CA GLY A 155 -26.91 12.85 -1.49
C GLY A 155 -27.18 12.13 -0.17
N ARG A 156 -27.90 11.00 -0.21
CA ARG A 156 -28.18 10.22 1.00
C ARG A 156 -26.92 9.60 1.59
N GLU A 157 -26.09 8.99 0.77
CA GLU A 157 -24.81 8.41 1.19
C GLU A 157 -23.80 9.48 1.60
N ALA A 158 -23.73 10.58 0.84
CA ALA A 158 -22.90 11.72 1.16
C ALA A 158 -23.29 12.35 2.50
N SER A 159 -24.60 12.55 2.75
CA SER A 159 -25.11 13.09 4.01
C SER A 159 -24.76 12.20 5.21
N ALA A 160 -24.87 10.89 5.05
CA ALA A 160 -24.54 9.95 6.13
C ALA A 160 -23.06 10.07 6.53
N ILE A 161 -22.15 10.07 5.53
CA ILE A 161 -20.69 10.21 5.76
C ILE A 161 -20.37 11.58 6.36
N ARG A 162 -20.92 12.66 5.83
CA ARG A 162 -20.69 14.02 6.32
C ARG A 162 -21.17 14.18 7.76
N THR A 163 -22.32 13.62 8.11
CA THR A 163 -22.83 13.63 9.49
C THR A 163 -21.87 12.91 10.42
N GLU A 164 -21.45 11.69 10.08
CA GLU A 164 -20.53 10.90 10.88
C GLU A 164 -19.19 11.63 11.08
N VAL A 165 -18.57 12.11 9.99
CA VAL A 165 -17.23 12.71 10.04
C VAL A 165 -17.28 14.14 10.62
N PHE A 166 -18.13 15.01 10.09
CA PHE A 166 -18.08 16.43 10.46
C PHE A 166 -18.85 16.72 11.74
N VAL A 167 -20.05 16.17 11.89
CA VAL A 167 -20.89 16.49 13.06
C VAL A 167 -20.50 15.62 14.26
N GLU A 168 -20.37 14.29 14.09
CA GLU A 168 -20.14 13.39 15.22
C GLU A 168 -18.66 13.32 15.61
N GLU A 169 -17.74 13.17 14.65
CA GLU A 169 -16.32 13.03 14.93
C GLU A 169 -15.64 14.40 15.16
N GLN A 170 -15.81 15.35 14.23
CA GLN A 170 -15.18 16.67 14.30
C GLN A 170 -15.95 17.70 15.13
N ARG A 171 -17.19 17.38 15.55
CA ARG A 171 -18.03 18.23 16.41
C ARG A 171 -18.41 19.58 15.77
N ILE A 172 -18.51 19.63 14.45
CA ILE A 172 -19.06 20.80 13.77
C ILE A 172 -20.57 20.86 14.04
N PRO A 173 -21.14 22.04 14.41
CA PRO A 173 -22.58 22.18 14.59
C PRO A 173 -23.35 21.77 13.33
N ALA A 174 -24.37 20.93 13.47
CA ALA A 174 -25.12 20.38 12.35
C ALA A 174 -25.74 21.46 11.44
N GLU A 175 -26.11 22.60 12.00
CA GLU A 175 -26.65 23.76 11.26
C GLU A 175 -25.60 24.45 10.37
N MET A 176 -24.30 24.18 10.57
CA MET A 176 -23.21 24.72 9.74
C MET A 176 -22.78 23.76 8.64
N GLU A 177 -23.22 22.50 8.69
CA GLU A 177 -22.79 21.45 7.76
C GLU A 177 -23.59 21.47 6.44
N TRP A 178 -24.82 21.99 6.46
CA TRP A 178 -25.71 21.94 5.31
C TRP A 178 -25.99 23.31 4.74
N ASP A 179 -25.94 23.45 3.41
CA ASP A 179 -26.35 24.67 2.74
C ASP A 179 -27.18 24.40 1.45
N VAL A 180 -27.70 25.50 0.88
CA VAL A 180 -28.53 25.41 -0.34
C VAL A 180 -27.75 25.01 -1.58
N ALA A 181 -26.42 25.08 -1.57
CA ALA A 181 -25.55 24.68 -2.69
C ALA A 181 -25.46 23.15 -2.81
N ASP A 182 -25.71 22.41 -1.73
CA ASP A 182 -25.64 20.94 -1.72
C ASP A 182 -26.50 20.32 -2.82
N GLY A 183 -27.71 20.86 -3.04
CA GLY A 183 -28.63 20.39 -4.07
C GLY A 183 -28.18 20.65 -5.51
N SER A 184 -27.15 21.47 -5.73
CA SER A 184 -26.63 21.80 -7.05
C SER A 184 -25.25 21.19 -7.31
N CYS A 185 -24.68 20.48 -6.34
CA CYS A 185 -23.38 19.82 -6.49
C CYS A 185 -23.48 18.52 -7.30
N VAL A 186 -22.44 18.28 -8.10
CA VAL A 186 -22.23 17.05 -8.87
C VAL A 186 -20.96 16.38 -8.37
#